data_787e4d27977b195d95bb93ca110942bc
#
_entry.id   787e4d27977b195d95bb93ca110942bc
#
_cell.length_a   1.000
_cell.length_b   1.000
_cell.length_c   1.000
_cell.angle_alpha   90.00
_cell.angle_beta   90.00
_cell.angle_gamma   90.00
#
_symmetry.space_group_name_H-M   'P 1'
#
loop_
_entity.id
_entity.type
_entity.pdbx_description
1 polymer ?
#
loop_
_entity_poly.entity_id
_entity_poly.type
_entity_poly.pdbx_seq_one_letter_code
_entity_poly.pdbx_strand_id
1 'polypeptide(L)'
;MFVKPGIYKVDCTDGSYVYAIKNEHGVSLIDTHFPGKGEEIAAELHAAGMEPVARILLTHSDMDHTGNAAFLQKKYGCPVYLSAREMEAVQNPEKSKDGKSDPLKGLERPELTVLEGNEIAGITVVPAYGHTWGHVCYLYDGVLFAGDLICTEDGIIKEMELRYIRDRKESWKAIESVDAAVEFDLLCPSHGEPLAC
;
A
#
# COMPACT_ATOMS: atom_id res chain seq x y z
N MET A 1 4.81 -7.86 -13.52
CA MET A 1 4.18 -9.11 -14.04
C MET A 1 2.77 -9.31 -13.50
N PHE A 2 1.89 -10.08 -14.21
CA PHE A 2 0.57 -10.43 -13.66
C PHE A 2 0.72 -11.53 -12.60
N VAL A 3 0.16 -11.28 -11.40
CA VAL A 3 0.11 -12.25 -10.29
C VAL A 3 -1.22 -13.01 -10.28
N LYS A 4 -2.29 -12.37 -10.81
CA LYS A 4 -3.63 -12.95 -11.04
C LYS A 4 -4.28 -12.20 -12.21
N PRO A 5 -5.30 -12.73 -12.92
CA PRO A 5 -6.02 -11.96 -13.93
C PRO A 5 -6.53 -10.61 -13.36
N GLY A 6 -6.19 -9.50 -14.02
CA GLY A 6 -6.54 -8.16 -13.54
C GLY A 6 -5.68 -7.60 -12.41
N ILE A 7 -4.69 -8.34 -11.90
CA ILE A 7 -3.80 -7.89 -10.82
C ILE A 7 -2.36 -7.94 -11.30
N TYR A 8 -1.67 -6.82 -11.27
CA TYR A 8 -0.32 -6.65 -11.80
C TYR A 8 0.64 -6.16 -10.72
N LYS A 9 1.77 -6.86 -10.51
CA LYS A 9 2.91 -6.39 -9.74
C LYS A 9 3.80 -5.56 -10.66
N VAL A 10 4.11 -4.34 -10.28
CA VAL A 10 4.99 -3.43 -11.06
C VAL A 10 6.44 -3.81 -10.81
N ASP A 11 7.10 -4.35 -11.83
CA ASP A 11 8.42 -4.98 -11.67
C ASP A 11 9.55 -3.97 -11.43
N CYS A 12 9.43 -2.72 -11.94
CA CYS A 12 10.43 -1.68 -11.70
C CYS A 12 10.45 -1.16 -10.25
N THR A 13 9.59 -1.69 -9.37
CA THR A 13 9.46 -1.28 -7.95
C THR A 13 10.05 -2.32 -6.99
N ASP A 14 11.12 -3.00 -7.38
CA ASP A 14 11.82 -3.94 -6.51
C ASP A 14 12.25 -3.29 -5.18
N GLY A 15 12.03 -4.01 -4.06
CA GLY A 15 12.33 -3.54 -2.72
C GLY A 15 11.16 -2.88 -1.96
N SER A 16 10.15 -2.34 -2.66
CA SER A 16 8.86 -1.92 -2.12
C SER A 16 7.84 -1.96 -3.25
N TYR A 17 7.19 -3.10 -3.43
CA TYR A 17 6.36 -3.37 -4.59
C TYR A 17 5.08 -2.54 -4.63
N VAL A 18 4.76 -2.09 -5.84
CA VAL A 18 3.51 -1.46 -6.21
C VAL A 18 2.63 -2.47 -6.92
N TYR A 19 1.34 -2.49 -6.62
CA TYR A 19 0.39 -3.35 -7.30
C TYR A 19 -0.70 -2.53 -7.99
N ALA A 20 -1.18 -3.03 -9.13
CA ALA A 20 -2.29 -2.43 -9.84
C ALA A 20 -3.44 -3.44 -9.97
N ILE A 21 -4.65 -3.01 -9.64
CA ILE A 21 -5.88 -3.80 -9.72
C ILE A 21 -6.78 -3.19 -10.79
N LYS A 22 -7.14 -3.96 -11.81
CA LYS A 22 -8.06 -3.55 -12.88
C LYS A 22 -9.38 -4.29 -12.75
N ASN A 23 -10.45 -3.57 -12.53
CA ASN A 23 -11.82 -4.09 -12.46
C ASN A 23 -12.82 -3.15 -13.18
N GLU A 24 -14.11 -3.39 -13.03
CA GLU A 24 -15.17 -2.56 -13.63
C GLU A 24 -15.18 -1.10 -13.16
N HIS A 25 -14.54 -0.80 -12.02
CA HIS A 25 -14.40 0.56 -11.48
C HIS A 25 -13.12 1.27 -11.95
N GLY A 26 -12.35 0.68 -12.86
CA GLY A 26 -11.09 1.19 -13.39
C GLY A 26 -9.86 0.62 -12.68
N VAL A 27 -8.70 1.25 -12.88
CA VAL A 27 -7.43 0.79 -12.29
C VAL A 27 -7.19 1.48 -10.95
N SER A 28 -7.00 0.68 -9.90
CA SER A 28 -6.55 1.12 -8.58
C SER A 28 -5.09 0.75 -8.40
N LEU A 29 -4.25 1.71 -8.03
CA LEU A 29 -2.84 1.48 -7.70
C LEU A 29 -2.70 1.35 -6.19
N ILE A 30 -2.04 0.31 -5.71
CA ILE A 30 -1.70 0.11 -4.30
C ILE A 30 -0.24 0.54 -4.10
N ASP A 31 -0.03 1.60 -3.32
CA ASP A 31 1.24 2.27 -3.05
C ASP A 31 1.94 2.84 -4.29
N THR A 32 3.10 3.48 -4.12
CA THR A 32 3.80 4.20 -5.20
C THR A 32 5.33 4.16 -5.12
N HIS A 33 5.92 3.25 -4.33
CA HIS A 33 7.37 3.05 -4.23
C HIS A 33 8.17 4.27 -3.73
N PHE A 34 9.50 4.13 -3.61
CA PHE A 34 10.45 5.20 -3.32
C PHE A 34 10.41 6.32 -4.36
N PRO A 35 10.74 7.58 -4.00
CA PRO A 35 10.76 8.71 -4.93
C PRO A 35 11.65 8.48 -6.15
N GLY A 36 11.27 9.10 -7.28
CA GLY A 36 12.07 9.11 -8.50
C GLY A 36 11.75 8.02 -9.51
N LYS A 37 10.75 7.16 -9.25
CA LYS A 37 10.33 6.07 -10.15
C LYS A 37 9.01 6.34 -10.90
N GLY A 38 8.41 7.50 -10.72
CA GLY A 38 7.07 7.78 -11.24
C GLY A 38 6.91 7.58 -12.74
N GLU A 39 7.89 8.00 -13.57
CA GLU A 39 7.85 7.78 -15.03
C GLU A 39 8.03 6.31 -15.40
N GLU A 40 8.90 5.57 -14.71
CA GLU A 40 9.12 4.15 -14.96
C GLU A 40 7.86 3.34 -14.61
N ILE A 41 7.25 3.63 -13.44
CA ILE A 41 5.97 3.03 -13.03
C ILE A 41 4.88 3.28 -14.08
N ALA A 42 4.72 4.53 -14.51
CA ALA A 42 3.71 4.88 -15.49
C ALA A 42 3.96 4.22 -16.86
N ALA A 43 5.21 4.15 -17.33
CA ALA A 43 5.55 3.47 -18.57
C ALA A 43 5.26 1.97 -18.51
N GLU A 44 5.55 1.33 -17.38
CA GLU A 44 5.28 -0.09 -17.18
C GLU A 44 3.76 -0.39 -17.09
N LEU A 45 2.99 0.45 -16.37
CA LEU A 45 1.54 0.35 -16.34
C LEU A 45 0.92 0.49 -17.73
N HIS A 46 1.42 1.43 -18.54
CA HIS A 46 1.01 1.59 -19.94
C HIS A 46 1.25 0.31 -20.75
N ALA A 47 2.47 -0.21 -20.70
CA ALA A 47 2.87 -1.42 -21.42
C ALA A 47 2.04 -2.66 -20.99
N ALA A 48 1.64 -2.73 -19.73
CA ALA A 48 0.81 -3.80 -19.17
C ALA A 48 -0.71 -3.60 -19.44
N GLY A 49 -1.13 -2.47 -20.00
CA GLY A 49 -2.55 -2.13 -20.19
C GLY A 49 -3.28 -1.85 -18.87
N MET A 50 -2.55 -1.44 -17.83
CA MET A 50 -3.01 -1.11 -16.48
C MET A 50 -3.16 0.40 -16.30
N GLU A 51 -3.76 1.08 -17.28
CA GLU A 51 -4.07 2.50 -17.23
C GLU A 51 -5.35 2.85 -18.02
N PRO A 52 -5.94 4.07 -17.85
CA PRO A 52 -5.49 5.08 -16.89
C PRO A 52 -5.77 4.65 -15.45
N VAL A 53 -4.89 5.09 -14.54
CA VAL A 53 -5.10 4.91 -13.11
C VAL A 53 -6.23 5.80 -12.64
N ALA A 54 -7.27 5.21 -12.06
CA ALA A 54 -8.46 5.91 -11.59
C ALA A 54 -8.33 6.38 -10.13
N ARG A 55 -7.46 5.76 -9.35
CA ARG A 55 -7.18 6.08 -7.95
C ARG A 55 -5.89 5.45 -7.46
N ILE A 56 -5.30 6.06 -6.44
CA ILE A 56 -4.14 5.54 -5.70
C ILE A 56 -4.62 5.25 -4.27
N LEU A 57 -4.34 4.07 -3.77
CA LEU A 57 -4.70 3.59 -2.45
C LEU A 57 -3.40 3.35 -1.67
N LEU A 58 -3.10 4.19 -0.69
CA LEU A 58 -1.91 4.04 0.13
C LEU A 58 -2.19 3.12 1.32
N THR A 59 -1.32 2.15 1.57
CA THR A 59 -1.39 1.32 2.77
C THR A 59 -1.04 2.13 4.01
N HIS A 60 -0.04 3.00 3.89
CA HIS A 60 0.42 3.90 4.94
C HIS A 60 1.26 5.05 4.35
N SER A 61 1.88 5.87 5.21
CA SER A 61 2.53 7.13 4.80
C SER A 61 4.05 7.08 4.71
N ASP A 62 4.69 5.92 4.82
CA ASP A 62 6.14 5.82 4.69
C ASP A 62 6.63 6.17 3.26
N MET A 63 7.86 6.66 3.18
CA MET A 63 8.42 7.22 1.94
C MET A 63 8.46 6.24 0.78
N ASP A 64 8.70 4.98 1.06
CA ASP A 64 8.75 3.90 0.07
C ASP A 64 7.36 3.39 -0.38
N HIS A 65 6.30 3.99 0.14
CA HIS A 65 4.93 3.76 -0.29
C HIS A 65 4.30 5.00 -0.93
N THR A 66 4.78 6.18 -0.55
CA THR A 66 4.20 7.46 -0.98
C THR A 66 5.07 8.24 -1.97
N GLY A 67 6.27 7.73 -2.27
CA GLY A 67 7.34 8.48 -2.93
C GLY A 67 7.00 9.06 -4.31
N ASN A 68 6.10 8.43 -5.07
CA ASN A 68 5.66 8.92 -6.37
C ASN A 68 4.17 9.29 -6.41
N ALA A 69 3.49 9.35 -5.26
CA ALA A 69 2.05 9.60 -5.21
C ALA A 69 1.66 10.94 -5.83
N ALA A 70 2.39 12.02 -5.53
CA ALA A 70 2.12 13.34 -6.10
C ALA A 70 2.34 13.37 -7.63
N PHE A 71 3.42 12.75 -8.11
CA PHE A 71 3.71 12.63 -9.54
C PHE A 71 2.60 11.87 -10.28
N LEU A 72 2.22 10.70 -9.79
CA LEU A 72 1.19 9.84 -10.42
C LEU A 72 -0.20 10.47 -10.32
N GLN A 73 -0.51 11.13 -9.19
CA GLN A 73 -1.73 11.92 -9.03
C GLN A 73 -1.85 12.98 -10.13
N LYS A 74 -0.79 13.75 -10.34
CA LYS A 74 -0.76 14.80 -11.37
C LYS A 74 -0.86 14.21 -12.78
N LYS A 75 -0.14 13.10 -13.04
CA LYS A 75 -0.13 12.44 -14.35
C LYS A 75 -1.49 11.91 -14.76
N TYR A 76 -2.20 11.27 -13.84
CA TYR A 76 -3.48 10.62 -14.12
C TYR A 76 -4.71 11.45 -13.72
N GLY A 77 -4.51 12.56 -12.98
CA GLY A 77 -5.62 13.38 -12.49
C GLY A 77 -6.53 12.63 -11.51
N CYS A 78 -5.99 11.70 -10.73
CA CYS A 78 -6.74 10.79 -9.89
C CYS A 78 -6.58 11.11 -8.39
N PRO A 79 -7.55 10.76 -7.53
CA PRO A 79 -7.43 10.93 -6.08
C PRO A 79 -6.40 9.95 -5.49
N VAL A 80 -5.75 10.39 -4.40
CA VAL A 80 -4.86 9.59 -3.54
C VAL A 80 -5.54 9.41 -2.20
N TYR A 81 -5.82 8.17 -1.83
CA TYR A 81 -6.53 7.83 -0.60
C TYR A 81 -5.56 7.36 0.48
N LEU A 82 -5.82 7.79 1.71
CA LEU A 82 -5.12 7.38 2.90
C LEU A 82 -6.14 7.13 4.03
N SER A 83 -5.92 6.14 4.90
CA SER A 83 -6.82 5.88 6.01
C SER A 83 -6.98 7.11 6.92
N ALA A 84 -8.16 7.29 7.51
CA ALA A 84 -8.41 8.43 8.40
C ALA A 84 -7.41 8.49 9.56
N ARG A 85 -7.05 7.33 10.10
CA ARG A 85 -6.09 7.21 11.21
C ARG A 85 -4.67 7.54 10.76
N GLU A 86 -4.26 7.15 9.56
CA GLU A 86 -2.94 7.51 9.03
C GLU A 86 -2.86 9.00 8.66
N MET A 87 -3.96 9.58 8.19
CA MET A 87 -4.06 11.02 7.96
C MET A 87 -3.78 11.82 9.23
N GLU A 88 -4.19 11.32 10.40
CA GLU A 88 -3.85 11.94 11.68
C GLU A 88 -2.33 11.95 11.94
N ALA A 89 -1.58 10.92 11.53
CA ALA A 89 -0.13 10.89 11.67
C ALA A 89 0.57 11.88 10.73
N VAL A 90 0.03 12.07 9.53
CA VAL A 90 0.52 13.10 8.59
C VAL A 90 0.29 14.51 9.11
N GLN A 91 -0.82 14.74 9.81
CA GLN A 91 -1.18 16.03 10.38
C GLN A 91 -0.57 16.29 11.75
N ASN A 92 -0.24 15.25 12.51
CA ASN A 92 0.31 15.32 13.86
C ASN A 92 1.54 14.44 13.99
N PRO A 93 2.77 15.01 13.93
CA PRO A 93 4.02 14.26 14.01
C PRO A 93 4.19 13.37 15.24
N GLU A 94 3.49 13.65 16.36
CA GLU A 94 3.54 12.80 17.57
C GLU A 94 2.90 11.41 17.32
N LYS A 95 2.03 11.30 16.31
CA LYS A 95 1.39 10.05 15.89
C LYS A 95 2.18 9.30 14.81
N SER A 96 3.20 9.93 14.22
CA SER A 96 4.06 9.29 13.23
C SER A 96 4.83 8.10 13.82
N LYS A 97 5.49 7.33 12.94
CA LYS A 97 6.24 6.13 13.33
C LYS A 97 7.33 6.43 14.37
N ASP A 98 8.07 7.51 14.20
CA ASP A 98 9.13 7.94 15.13
C ASP A 98 8.62 8.88 16.24
N GLY A 99 7.34 9.25 16.22
CA GLY A 99 6.71 10.17 17.17
C GLY A 99 7.22 11.62 17.08
N LYS A 100 7.86 12.02 16.00
CA LYS A 100 8.53 13.33 15.88
C LYS A 100 8.47 13.95 14.50
N SER A 101 8.54 13.15 13.46
CA SER A 101 8.71 13.61 12.08
C SER A 101 7.40 13.52 11.31
N ASP A 102 7.18 14.50 10.43
CA ASP A 102 6.17 14.39 9.40
C ASP A 102 6.55 13.24 8.44
N PRO A 103 5.70 12.23 8.26
CA PRO A 103 5.99 11.07 7.40
C PRO A 103 6.30 11.47 5.95
N LEU A 104 5.70 12.55 5.44
CA LEU A 104 5.90 13.05 4.09
C LEU A 104 6.99 14.12 3.96
N LYS A 105 7.84 14.26 4.99
CA LYS A 105 8.93 15.24 4.96
C LYS A 105 9.92 14.96 3.84
N GLY A 106 10.15 15.96 3.00
CA GLY A 106 11.09 15.86 1.87
C GLY A 106 10.47 15.30 0.58
N LEU A 107 9.22 14.90 0.60
CA LEU A 107 8.47 14.50 -0.59
C LEU A 107 7.69 15.68 -1.20
N GLU A 108 7.44 15.61 -2.51
CA GLU A 108 6.33 16.37 -3.10
C GLU A 108 5.02 15.81 -2.53
N ARG A 109 4.19 16.69 -1.96
CA ARG A 109 2.97 16.26 -1.28
C ARG A 109 1.83 16.03 -2.26
N PRO A 110 1.23 14.83 -2.27
CA PRO A 110 -0.04 14.63 -2.95
C PRO A 110 -1.17 15.36 -2.20
N GLU A 111 -2.23 15.67 -2.92
CA GLU A 111 -3.51 16.02 -2.31
C GLU A 111 -4.16 14.73 -1.80
N LEU A 112 -4.16 14.55 -0.49
CA LEU A 112 -4.68 13.35 0.16
C LEU A 112 -6.18 13.44 0.41
N THR A 113 -6.89 12.37 0.08
CA THR A 113 -8.30 12.16 0.37
C THR A 113 -8.43 11.12 1.49
N VAL A 114 -9.26 11.39 2.49
CA VAL A 114 -9.54 10.42 3.55
C VAL A 114 -10.30 9.24 2.95
N LEU A 115 -9.80 8.02 3.18
CA LEU A 115 -10.49 6.80 2.84
C LEU A 115 -11.60 6.57 3.86
N GLU A 116 -12.84 6.60 3.40
CA GLU A 116 -14.03 6.42 4.23
C GLU A 116 -14.59 5.00 4.06
N GLY A 117 -15.00 4.41 5.18
CA GLY A 117 -15.58 3.07 5.19
C GLY A 117 -14.54 1.94 5.09
N ASN A 118 -15.04 0.76 4.78
CA ASN A 118 -14.26 -0.48 4.70
C ASN A 118 -14.18 -1.06 3.29
N GLU A 119 -14.60 -0.30 2.28
CA GLU A 119 -14.55 -0.71 0.87
C GLU A 119 -14.36 0.51 -0.04
N ILE A 120 -13.59 0.35 -1.11
CA ILE A 120 -13.44 1.33 -2.16
C ILE A 120 -13.31 0.63 -3.52
N ALA A 121 -14.22 0.93 -4.46
CA ALA A 121 -14.20 0.36 -5.82
C ALA A 121 -14.14 -1.19 -5.86
N GLY A 122 -14.89 -1.86 -4.98
CA GLY A 122 -14.91 -3.31 -4.85
C GLY A 122 -13.68 -3.91 -4.14
N ILE A 123 -12.81 -3.07 -3.60
CA ILE A 123 -11.62 -3.48 -2.83
C ILE A 123 -11.92 -3.29 -1.34
N THR A 124 -11.83 -4.35 -0.55
CA THR A 124 -12.03 -4.29 0.89
C THR A 124 -10.82 -3.66 1.58
N VAL A 125 -11.08 -2.76 2.51
CA VAL A 125 -10.07 -2.11 3.35
C VAL A 125 -10.02 -2.81 4.70
N VAL A 126 -8.87 -3.35 5.05
CA VAL A 126 -8.66 -4.13 6.28
C VAL A 126 -7.74 -3.35 7.21
N PRO A 127 -8.23 -2.81 8.34
CA PRO A 127 -7.37 -2.15 9.32
C PRO A 127 -6.28 -3.09 9.84
N ALA A 128 -5.02 -2.62 9.81
CA ALA A 128 -3.85 -3.40 10.18
C ALA A 128 -2.79 -2.53 10.90
N TYR A 129 -3.23 -1.91 12.00
CA TYR A 129 -2.45 -0.92 12.74
C TYR A 129 -1.22 -1.53 13.43
N GLY A 130 -0.18 -0.72 13.64
CA GLY A 130 1.00 -1.11 14.43
C GLY A 130 2.32 -0.86 13.70
N HIS A 131 2.42 -1.20 12.42
CA HIS A 131 3.57 -0.79 11.61
C HIS A 131 3.66 0.75 11.56
N THR A 132 2.57 1.40 11.16
CA THR A 132 2.34 2.83 11.40
C THR A 132 1.09 3.05 12.24
N TRP A 133 0.70 4.32 12.45
CA TRP A 133 -0.47 4.68 13.25
C TRP A 133 -1.78 4.19 12.64
N GLY A 134 -1.93 4.24 11.34
CA GLY A 134 -3.15 3.95 10.62
C GLY A 134 -2.97 3.02 9.41
N HIS A 135 -1.93 2.16 9.40
CA HIS A 135 -1.68 1.18 8.35
C HIS A 135 -2.93 0.36 8.04
N VAL A 136 -3.20 0.11 6.75
CA VAL A 136 -4.27 -0.77 6.28
C VAL A 136 -3.74 -1.76 5.25
N CYS A 137 -4.35 -2.93 5.18
CA CYS A 137 -4.23 -3.85 4.06
C CYS A 137 -5.42 -3.67 3.12
N TYR A 138 -5.27 -4.16 1.89
CA TYR A 138 -6.35 -4.23 0.92
C TYR A 138 -6.58 -5.68 0.51
N LEU A 139 -7.86 -6.07 0.35
CA LEU A 139 -8.24 -7.41 -0.10
C LEU A 139 -9.08 -7.28 -1.36
N TYR A 140 -8.71 -8.01 -2.41
CA TYR A 140 -9.45 -8.09 -3.65
C TYR A 140 -9.28 -9.45 -4.30
N ASP A 141 -10.39 -10.12 -4.66
CA ASP A 141 -10.41 -11.40 -5.39
C ASP A 141 -9.48 -12.47 -4.78
N GLY A 142 -9.51 -12.64 -3.43
CA GLY A 142 -8.66 -13.58 -2.72
C GLY A 142 -7.18 -13.19 -2.64
N VAL A 143 -6.81 -11.97 -3.01
CA VAL A 143 -5.45 -11.43 -2.89
C VAL A 143 -5.38 -10.42 -1.77
N LEU A 144 -4.53 -10.68 -0.77
CA LEU A 144 -4.23 -9.76 0.31
C LEU A 144 -2.99 -8.92 -0.02
N PHE A 145 -3.18 -7.62 -0.24
CA PHE A 145 -2.10 -6.63 -0.34
C PHE A 145 -1.76 -6.15 1.07
N ALA A 146 -0.73 -6.72 1.63
CA ALA A 146 -0.43 -6.61 3.06
C ALA A 146 0.31 -5.32 3.44
N GLY A 147 0.80 -4.52 2.46
CA GLY A 147 1.70 -3.41 2.78
C GLY A 147 2.87 -3.92 3.61
N ASP A 148 3.11 -3.26 4.72
CA ASP A 148 4.17 -3.57 5.68
C ASP A 148 3.66 -4.26 6.96
N LEU A 149 2.49 -4.88 6.91
CA LEU A 149 2.02 -5.71 8.01
C LEU A 149 2.97 -6.89 8.25
N ILE A 150 3.37 -7.52 7.15
CA ILE A 150 4.29 -8.66 7.06
C ILE A 150 5.12 -8.56 5.79
N CYS A 151 6.25 -9.27 5.73
CA CYS A 151 7.05 -9.44 4.53
C CYS A 151 7.22 -10.91 4.17
N THR A 152 7.80 -11.19 3.01
CA THR A 152 8.17 -12.55 2.61
C THR A 152 9.66 -12.61 2.29
N GLU A 153 10.32 -13.68 2.69
CA GLU A 153 11.72 -13.96 2.36
C GLU A 153 11.91 -15.47 2.19
N ASP A 154 12.51 -15.89 1.09
CA ASP A 154 12.72 -17.30 0.75
C ASP A 154 11.43 -18.16 0.77
N GLY A 155 10.28 -17.57 0.37
CA GLY A 155 8.98 -18.24 0.38
C GLY A 155 8.37 -18.43 1.77
N ILE A 156 8.82 -17.68 2.76
CA ILE A 156 8.34 -17.73 4.15
C ILE A 156 7.81 -16.35 4.56
N ILE A 157 6.65 -16.35 5.24
CA ILE A 157 6.09 -15.14 5.84
C ILE A 157 6.92 -14.78 7.07
N LYS A 158 7.32 -13.51 7.16
CA LYS A 158 8.07 -12.96 8.29
C LYS A 158 7.42 -11.69 8.83
N GLU A 159 7.61 -11.43 10.12
CA GLU A 159 7.36 -10.13 10.71
C GLU A 159 8.33 -9.10 10.12
N MET A 160 7.88 -7.87 9.93
CA MET A 160 8.77 -6.75 9.58
C MET A 160 9.83 -6.54 10.66
N GLU A 161 11.00 -6.06 10.28
CA GLU A 161 12.07 -5.77 11.26
C GLU A 161 11.58 -4.75 12.30
N LEU A 162 11.86 -5.02 13.58
CA LEU A 162 11.36 -4.23 14.72
C LEU A 162 11.66 -2.73 14.64
N ARG A 163 12.77 -2.35 13.99
CA ARG A 163 13.14 -0.94 13.80
C ARG A 163 12.18 -0.17 12.89
N TYR A 164 11.40 -0.89 12.09
CA TYR A 164 10.41 -0.30 11.18
C TYR A 164 8.98 -0.34 11.73
N ILE A 165 8.76 -0.96 12.90
CA ILE A 165 7.45 -1.10 13.51
C ILE A 165 7.28 -0.03 14.60
N ARG A 166 6.20 0.76 14.50
CA ARG A 166 5.85 1.77 15.49
C ARG A 166 5.43 1.16 16.83
N ASP A 167 4.54 0.19 16.80
CA ASP A 167 4.02 -0.54 17.97
C ASP A 167 3.92 -2.04 17.66
N ARG A 168 4.90 -2.79 18.15
CA ARG A 168 4.97 -4.24 17.91
C ARG A 168 3.76 -4.99 18.44
N LYS A 169 3.22 -4.59 19.58
CA LYS A 169 2.07 -5.27 20.18
C LYS A 169 0.80 -5.04 19.37
N GLU A 170 0.61 -3.82 18.86
CA GLU A 170 -0.50 -3.49 17.96
C GLU A 170 -0.33 -4.23 16.62
N SER A 171 0.88 -4.28 16.05
CA SER A 171 1.19 -5.00 14.81
C SER A 171 0.90 -6.51 14.93
N TRP A 172 1.31 -7.17 16.01
CA TRP A 172 0.98 -8.58 16.23
C TRP A 172 -0.52 -8.85 16.32
N LYS A 173 -1.25 -7.99 17.03
CA LYS A 173 -2.72 -8.09 17.07
C LYS A 173 -3.35 -7.89 15.70
N ALA A 174 -2.77 -7.01 14.88
CA ALA A 174 -3.25 -6.80 13.52
C ALA A 174 -3.05 -8.05 12.66
N ILE A 175 -1.88 -8.70 12.74
CA ILE A 175 -1.60 -9.97 12.04
C ILE A 175 -2.64 -11.04 12.42
N GLU A 176 -2.86 -11.28 13.73
CA GLU A 176 -3.86 -12.22 14.22
C GLU A 176 -5.28 -11.85 13.76
N SER A 177 -5.62 -10.56 13.76
CA SER A 177 -6.95 -10.09 13.36
C SER A 177 -7.19 -10.22 11.87
N VAL A 178 -6.20 -9.94 11.04
CA VAL A 178 -6.27 -10.10 9.57
C VAL A 178 -6.40 -11.57 9.22
N ASP A 179 -5.57 -12.44 9.80
CA ASP A 179 -5.61 -13.89 9.60
C ASP A 179 -6.98 -14.49 9.96
N ALA A 180 -7.58 -14.02 11.05
CA ALA A 180 -8.89 -14.49 11.51
C ALA A 180 -10.09 -13.91 10.74
N ALA A 181 -9.94 -12.73 10.12
CA ALA A 181 -11.07 -11.96 9.56
C ALA A 181 -11.22 -12.09 8.05
N VAL A 182 -10.15 -12.44 7.31
CA VAL A 182 -10.16 -12.48 5.85
C VAL A 182 -9.59 -13.79 5.31
N GLU A 183 -10.26 -14.33 4.30
CA GLU A 183 -9.76 -15.48 3.54
C GLU A 183 -9.05 -14.98 2.28
N PHE A 184 -7.84 -15.46 2.05
CA PHE A 184 -7.06 -15.17 0.85
C PHE A 184 -6.23 -16.38 0.43
N ASP A 185 -5.94 -16.50 -0.86
CA ASP A 185 -5.15 -17.56 -1.46
C ASP A 185 -3.80 -17.07 -1.99
N LEU A 186 -3.61 -15.74 -2.02
CA LEU A 186 -2.37 -15.09 -2.45
C LEU A 186 -2.06 -13.88 -1.55
N LEU A 187 -0.88 -13.89 -0.97
CA LEU A 187 -0.30 -12.78 -0.22
C LEU A 187 0.60 -11.94 -1.12
N CYS A 188 0.35 -10.64 -1.17
CA CYS A 188 1.15 -9.65 -1.90
C CYS A 188 1.69 -8.60 -0.90
N PRO A 189 2.85 -8.82 -0.28
CA PRO A 189 3.47 -7.84 0.61
C PRO A 189 4.15 -6.73 -0.21
N SER A 190 4.48 -5.60 0.41
CA SER A 190 5.32 -4.59 -0.24
C SER A 190 6.80 -4.99 -0.24
N HIS A 191 7.23 -5.76 0.76
CA HIS A 191 8.60 -6.29 0.85
C HIS A 191 8.63 -7.80 0.72
N GLY A 192 9.28 -8.27 -0.35
CA GLY A 192 9.37 -9.68 -0.72
C GLY A 192 8.36 -10.12 -1.79
N GLU A 193 8.54 -11.32 -2.32
CA GLU A 193 7.76 -11.82 -3.44
C GLU A 193 6.36 -12.28 -3.01
N PRO A 194 5.35 -12.17 -3.91
CA PRO A 194 4.03 -12.75 -3.69
C PRO A 194 4.10 -14.23 -3.32
N LEU A 195 3.27 -14.66 -2.37
CA LEU A 195 3.27 -16.01 -1.83
C LEU A 195 1.86 -16.60 -1.85
N ALA A 196 1.69 -17.78 -2.46
CA ALA A 196 0.45 -18.54 -2.36
C ALA A 196 0.28 -19.12 -0.94
N CYS A 197 -0.93 -19.03 -0.38
CA CYS A 197 -1.28 -19.45 0.98
C CYS A 197 -2.19 -20.67 0.98
#